data_26c43b2b3930d6846bfbab7098d9501d
#
_entry.id   26c43b2b3930d6846bfbab7098d9501d
#
_cell.length_a   1.000
_cell.length_b   1.000
_cell.length_c   1.000
_cell.angle_alpha   90.00
_cell.angle_beta   90.00
_cell.angle_gamma   90.00
#
_symmetry.space_group_name_H-M   'P 1'
#
loop_
_entity.id
_entity.type
_entity.pdbx_description
1 polymer ?
#
loop_
_entity_poly.entity_id
_entity_poly.type
_entity_poly.pdbx_seq_one_letter_code
_entity_poly.pdbx_strand_id
1 'polypeptide(L)'
;GGSAMISRELREAVIGDVILLSLVGIHVVVVHGGGPEISAMLKKLGKESRFVDGLRCTDAETMDVVQQVLCGKVNKNLAATLNRRGGRAIGLCGLDAGLFQARLLDAKYGLVGELARVDPAPVRDCLTAGYIPVVSTVAQGVDGENAYNINADTAAARLAVALGAEK
;
A
#
# COMPACT_ATOMS: atom_id res chain seq x y z
N GLY A 1 -3.88 9.71 -3.18
CA GLY A 1 -2.51 10.14 -2.94
C GLY A 1 -2.25 10.54 -1.50
N GLY A 2 -0.98 10.79 -1.14
CA GLY A 2 -0.55 11.12 0.22
C GLY A 2 -1.27 12.32 0.86
N SER A 3 -1.68 13.29 0.08
CA SER A 3 -2.42 14.49 0.53
C SER A 3 -3.82 14.18 1.06
N ALA A 4 -4.50 13.15 0.57
CA ALA A 4 -5.83 12.75 1.06
C ALA A 4 -5.78 12.17 2.49
N MET A 5 -4.60 11.75 2.97
CA MET A 5 -4.42 11.20 4.31
C MET A 5 -4.07 12.26 5.37
N ILE A 6 -3.79 13.51 4.95
CA ILE A 6 -3.35 14.60 5.85
C ILE A 6 -4.54 15.24 6.57
N SER A 7 -5.67 15.47 5.87
CA SER A 7 -6.88 16.03 6.47
C SER A 7 -7.80 14.92 6.99
N ARG A 8 -8.25 15.06 8.24
CA ARG A 8 -9.22 14.14 8.84
C ARG A 8 -10.53 14.13 8.05
N GLU A 9 -11.01 15.30 7.66
CA GLU A 9 -12.27 15.48 6.93
C GLU A 9 -12.20 14.82 5.54
N LEU A 10 -11.10 15.04 4.81
CA LEU A 10 -10.90 14.42 3.50
C LEU A 10 -10.77 12.90 3.60
N ARG A 11 -10.09 12.39 4.61
CA ARG A 11 -10.02 10.95 4.88
C ARG A 11 -11.39 10.36 5.16
N GLU A 12 -12.20 11.05 5.96
CA GLU A 12 -13.57 10.62 6.29
C GLU A 12 -14.48 10.62 5.07
N ALA A 13 -14.37 11.63 4.20
CA ALA A 13 -15.10 11.67 2.94
C ALA A 13 -14.73 10.51 2.01
N VAL A 14 -13.42 10.29 1.77
CA VAL A 14 -12.95 9.18 0.92
C VAL A 14 -13.40 7.82 1.45
N ILE A 15 -13.38 7.60 2.76
CA ILE A 15 -13.87 6.36 3.37
C ILE A 15 -15.37 6.19 3.12
N GLY A 16 -16.15 7.26 3.24
CA GLY A 16 -17.59 7.26 2.93
C GLY A 16 -17.86 6.89 1.48
N ASP A 17 -17.13 7.49 0.55
CA ASP A 17 -17.24 7.22 -0.89
C ASP A 17 -16.89 5.77 -1.24
N VAL A 18 -15.79 5.24 -0.67
CA VAL A 18 -15.38 3.83 -0.87
C VAL A 18 -16.49 2.86 -0.41
N ILE A 19 -17.09 3.13 0.74
CA ILE A 19 -18.18 2.29 1.27
C ILE A 19 -19.42 2.41 0.37
N LEU A 20 -19.81 3.62 -0.01
CA LEU A 20 -20.95 3.85 -0.88
C LEU A 20 -20.80 3.12 -2.22
N LEU A 21 -19.64 3.26 -2.86
CA LEU A 21 -19.34 2.56 -4.12
C LEU A 21 -19.45 1.04 -3.96
N SER A 22 -18.93 0.50 -2.86
CA SER A 22 -19.03 -0.93 -2.58
C SER A 22 -20.48 -1.38 -2.37
N LEU A 23 -21.31 -0.58 -1.68
CA LEU A 23 -22.71 -0.89 -1.43
C LEU A 23 -23.57 -0.90 -2.70
N VAL A 24 -23.22 -0.08 -3.69
CA VAL A 24 -23.92 -0.08 -5.00
C VAL A 24 -23.36 -1.13 -5.98
N GLY A 25 -22.49 -2.04 -5.51
CA GLY A 25 -21.99 -3.16 -6.29
C GLY A 25 -20.72 -2.89 -7.10
N ILE A 26 -20.07 -1.73 -6.90
CA ILE A 26 -18.78 -1.44 -7.54
C ILE A 26 -17.67 -2.11 -6.74
N HIS A 27 -16.84 -2.88 -7.42
CA HIS A 27 -15.65 -3.51 -6.84
C HIS A 27 -14.55 -2.45 -6.62
N VAL A 28 -14.34 -2.05 -5.37
CA VAL A 28 -13.37 -1.03 -4.99
C VAL A 28 -12.13 -1.66 -4.38
N VAL A 29 -10.96 -1.24 -4.83
CA VAL A 29 -9.65 -1.59 -4.25
C VAL A 29 -8.97 -0.32 -3.76
N VAL A 30 -8.51 -0.31 -2.52
CA VAL A 30 -7.77 0.81 -1.93
C VAL A 30 -6.28 0.46 -1.91
N VAL A 31 -5.46 1.23 -2.63
CA VAL A 31 -4.00 1.12 -2.54
C VAL A 31 -3.46 2.31 -1.77
N HIS A 32 -2.58 2.09 -0.80
CA HIS A 32 -2.09 3.16 0.05
C HIS A 32 -0.57 3.10 0.27
N GLY A 33 0.01 4.25 0.48
CA GLY A 33 1.33 4.44 1.10
C GLY A 33 1.19 4.89 2.57
N GLY A 34 2.17 5.63 3.08
CA GLY A 34 2.18 6.13 4.46
C GLY A 34 3.49 6.87 4.78
N GLY A 35 3.94 7.71 3.85
CA GLY A 35 5.19 8.47 3.99
C GLY A 35 5.28 9.28 5.29
N PRO A 36 4.25 10.03 5.68
CA PRO A 36 4.24 10.78 6.94
C PRO A 36 4.39 9.88 8.17
N GLU A 37 3.68 8.75 8.21
CA GLU A 37 3.72 7.79 9.32
C GLU A 37 5.09 7.09 9.42
N ILE A 38 5.70 6.76 8.28
CA ILE A 38 7.06 6.22 8.22
C ILE A 38 8.05 7.24 8.77
N SER A 39 7.98 8.51 8.30
CA SER A 39 8.86 9.58 8.76
C SER A 39 8.72 9.84 10.25
N ALA A 40 7.49 9.82 10.77
CA ALA A 40 7.23 9.98 12.19
C ALA A 40 7.81 8.84 13.04
N MET A 41 7.77 7.59 12.52
CA MET A 41 8.35 6.43 13.21
C MET A 41 9.87 6.49 13.17
N LEU A 42 10.49 6.76 12.02
CA LEU A 42 11.94 6.92 11.90
C LEU A 42 12.46 8.00 12.87
N LYS A 43 11.78 9.16 12.94
CA LYS A 43 12.15 10.22 13.88
C LYS A 43 12.10 9.75 15.35
N LYS A 44 11.10 8.95 15.74
CA LYS A 44 11.03 8.37 17.09
C LYS A 44 12.19 7.41 17.39
N LEU A 45 12.71 6.74 16.36
CA LEU A 45 13.87 5.84 16.45
C LEU A 45 15.20 6.59 16.32
N GLY A 46 15.19 7.93 16.23
CA GLY A 46 16.40 8.74 16.08
C GLY A 46 17.00 8.72 14.67
N LYS A 47 16.25 8.26 13.67
CA LYS A 47 16.69 8.14 12.29
C LYS A 47 16.05 9.21 11.40
N GLU A 48 16.86 9.91 10.62
CA GLU A 48 16.37 10.90 9.68
C GLU A 48 15.87 10.27 8.37
N SER A 49 14.78 10.82 7.84
CA SER A 49 14.28 10.44 6.52
C SER A 49 15.04 11.18 5.43
N ARG A 50 15.64 10.44 4.50
CA ARG A 50 16.29 11.00 3.32
C ARG A 50 15.47 10.72 2.08
N PHE A 51 15.34 11.71 1.20
CA PHE A 51 14.64 11.60 -0.08
C PHE A 51 15.58 12.03 -1.21
N VAL A 52 15.49 11.31 -2.34
CA VAL A 52 16.17 11.63 -3.59
C VAL A 52 15.15 11.46 -4.70
N ASP A 53 15.02 12.45 -5.57
CA ASP A 53 14.05 12.46 -6.68
C ASP A 53 12.60 12.17 -6.24
N GLY A 54 12.22 12.56 -5.01
CA GLY A 54 10.91 12.30 -4.42
C GLY A 54 10.71 10.88 -3.86
N LEU A 55 11.70 9.99 -4.00
CA LEU A 55 11.70 8.65 -3.43
C LEU A 55 12.46 8.62 -2.11
N ARG A 56 11.94 7.85 -1.15
CA ARG A 56 12.59 7.63 0.16
C ARG A 56 13.81 6.71 -0.03
N CYS A 57 15.01 7.20 0.30
CA CYS A 57 16.16 6.30 0.43
C CYS A 57 15.88 5.31 1.56
N THR A 58 15.96 4.01 1.23
CA THR A 58 15.47 2.93 2.10
C THR A 58 16.59 1.92 2.29
N ASP A 59 17.38 2.05 3.35
CA ASP A 59 18.32 1.01 3.81
C ASP A 59 17.56 -0.12 4.52
N ALA A 60 18.25 -1.18 4.93
CA ALA A 60 17.62 -2.35 5.56
C ALA A 60 16.80 -1.99 6.81
N GLU A 61 17.36 -1.20 7.73
CA GLU A 61 16.63 -0.76 8.93
C GLU A 61 15.40 0.10 8.58
N THR A 62 15.54 0.97 7.58
CA THR A 62 14.41 1.77 7.10
C THR A 62 13.36 0.89 6.46
N MET A 63 13.75 -0.19 5.75
CA MET A 63 12.80 -1.13 5.15
C MET A 63 11.99 -1.87 6.20
N ASP A 64 12.60 -2.28 7.30
CA ASP A 64 11.89 -2.88 8.43
C ASP A 64 10.83 -1.94 8.99
N VAL A 65 11.17 -0.66 9.17
CA VAL A 65 10.21 0.36 9.61
C VAL A 65 9.12 0.59 8.57
N VAL A 66 9.45 0.65 7.29
CA VAL A 66 8.48 0.77 6.19
C VAL A 66 7.47 -0.37 6.24
N GLN A 67 7.94 -1.61 6.33
CA GLN A 67 7.06 -2.79 6.39
C GLN A 67 6.17 -2.77 7.63
N GLN A 68 6.73 -2.53 8.82
CA GLN A 68 5.95 -2.47 10.07
C GLN A 68 4.89 -1.37 10.02
N VAL A 69 5.24 -0.19 9.54
CA VAL A 69 4.33 0.95 9.48
C VAL A 69 3.26 0.76 8.41
N LEU A 70 3.65 0.40 7.18
CA LEU A 70 2.69 0.25 6.09
C LEU A 70 1.77 -0.95 6.30
N CYS A 71 2.33 -2.14 6.52
CA CYS A 71 1.55 -3.38 6.58
C CYS A 71 0.84 -3.57 7.93
N GLY A 72 1.49 -3.17 9.02
CA GLY A 72 0.93 -3.32 10.37
C GLY A 72 0.02 -2.15 10.77
N LYS A 73 0.55 -0.93 10.78
CA LYS A 73 -0.17 0.22 11.35
C LYS A 73 -1.14 0.85 10.36
N VAL A 74 -0.67 1.33 9.22
CA VAL A 74 -1.50 2.12 8.29
C VAL A 74 -2.56 1.24 7.66
N ASN A 75 -2.17 0.09 7.11
CA ASN A 75 -3.06 -0.87 6.47
C ASN A 75 -4.19 -1.31 7.40
N LYS A 76 -3.85 -1.79 8.60
CA LYS A 76 -4.84 -2.31 9.55
C LYS A 76 -5.75 -1.21 10.10
N ASN A 77 -5.23 0.01 10.30
CA ASN A 77 -6.05 1.15 10.70
C ASN A 77 -7.06 1.56 9.63
N LEU A 78 -6.67 1.53 8.35
CA LEU A 78 -7.59 1.81 7.23
C LEU A 78 -8.67 0.74 7.14
N ALA A 79 -8.30 -0.54 7.11
CA ALA A 79 -9.24 -1.65 7.08
C ALA A 79 -10.20 -1.61 8.28
N ALA A 80 -9.70 -1.40 9.49
CA ALA A 80 -10.52 -1.28 10.69
C ALA A 80 -11.46 -0.08 10.63
N THR A 81 -11.05 1.04 10.02
CA THR A 81 -11.90 2.23 9.90
C THR A 81 -13.03 1.99 8.90
N LEU A 82 -12.76 1.35 7.76
CA LEU A 82 -13.79 0.94 6.81
C LEU A 82 -14.78 -0.02 7.46
N ASN A 83 -14.29 -1.01 8.21
CA ASN A 83 -15.15 -2.00 8.89
C ASN A 83 -16.04 -1.38 9.96
N ARG A 84 -15.53 -0.43 10.76
CA ARG A 84 -16.34 0.30 11.76
C ARG A 84 -17.48 1.11 11.15
N ARG A 85 -17.37 1.47 9.88
CA ARG A 85 -18.38 2.24 9.14
C ARG A 85 -19.30 1.40 8.27
N GLY A 86 -19.28 0.07 8.46
CA GLY A 86 -20.16 -0.86 7.75
C GLY A 86 -19.59 -1.41 6.44
N GLY A 87 -18.34 -1.08 6.08
CA GLY A 87 -17.62 -1.74 5.00
C GLY A 87 -17.20 -3.16 5.39
N ARG A 88 -16.85 -3.98 4.41
CA ARG A 88 -16.23 -5.30 4.59
C ARG A 88 -14.81 -5.26 4.06
N ALA A 89 -13.91 -4.59 4.77
CA ALA A 89 -12.54 -4.41 4.31
C ALA A 89 -11.59 -5.48 4.85
N ILE A 90 -10.65 -5.89 4.01
CA ILE A 90 -9.53 -6.78 4.35
C ILE A 90 -8.21 -6.10 3.98
N GLY A 91 -7.25 -6.10 4.92
CA GLY A 91 -5.93 -5.53 4.68
C GLY A 91 -4.96 -6.57 4.14
N LEU A 92 -4.39 -6.27 2.99
CA LEU A 92 -3.35 -7.02 2.29
C LEU A 92 -2.07 -6.18 2.14
N CYS A 93 -0.96 -6.83 1.90
CA CYS A 93 0.26 -6.19 1.40
C CYS A 93 0.76 -6.92 0.15
N GLY A 94 1.68 -6.32 -0.56
CA GLY A 94 2.22 -6.95 -1.77
C GLY A 94 2.98 -8.27 -1.55
N LEU A 95 3.34 -8.57 -0.29
CA LEU A 95 3.96 -9.85 0.09
C LEU A 95 2.94 -11.00 0.14
N ASP A 96 1.65 -10.69 0.38
CA ASP A 96 0.62 -11.71 0.55
C ASP A 96 0.38 -12.45 -0.77
N ALA A 97 0.52 -13.78 -0.75
CA ALA A 97 0.32 -14.67 -1.89
C ALA A 97 1.08 -14.25 -3.18
N GLY A 98 2.20 -13.54 -3.05
CA GLY A 98 2.99 -13.10 -4.20
C GLY A 98 2.34 -11.98 -5.03
N LEU A 99 1.43 -11.21 -4.43
CA LEU A 99 0.68 -10.13 -5.09
C LEU A 99 1.60 -9.16 -5.83
N PHE A 100 2.72 -8.72 -5.20
CA PHE A 100 3.71 -7.85 -5.81
C PHE A 100 5.10 -8.47 -5.76
N GLN A 101 5.73 -8.60 -6.92
CA GLN A 101 7.14 -8.95 -7.04
C GLN A 101 7.91 -7.78 -7.66
N ALA A 102 9.07 -7.47 -7.09
CA ALA A 102 9.86 -6.31 -7.47
C ALA A 102 11.33 -6.66 -7.71
N ARG A 103 12.00 -5.81 -8.46
CA ARG A 103 13.46 -5.73 -8.59
C ARG A 103 13.94 -4.42 -8.00
N LEU A 104 15.21 -4.36 -7.65
CA LEU A 104 15.85 -3.12 -7.25
C LEU A 104 15.64 -2.06 -8.36
N LEU A 105 15.16 -0.88 -7.98
CA LEU A 105 14.98 0.22 -8.93
C LEU A 105 16.32 0.83 -9.34
N ASP A 106 17.12 1.25 -8.35
CA ASP A 106 18.46 1.80 -8.50
C ASP A 106 19.14 1.76 -7.12
N ALA A 107 20.41 1.37 -7.09
CA ALA A 107 21.21 1.25 -5.87
C ALA A 107 21.25 2.55 -5.05
N LYS A 108 21.16 3.72 -5.69
CA LYS A 108 21.16 5.03 -5.01
C LYS A 108 19.98 5.23 -4.05
N TYR A 109 18.89 4.48 -4.23
CA TYR A 109 17.70 4.55 -3.37
C TYR A 109 17.66 3.45 -2.28
N GLY A 110 18.58 2.47 -2.34
CA GLY A 110 18.53 1.29 -1.48
C GLY A 110 17.35 0.38 -1.83
N LEU A 111 16.66 -0.17 -0.84
CA LEU A 111 15.55 -1.12 -1.01
C LEU A 111 14.25 -0.45 -1.50
N VAL A 112 14.36 0.33 -2.56
CA VAL A 112 13.23 0.82 -3.36
C VAL A 112 13.11 -0.03 -4.61
N GLY A 113 11.91 -0.53 -4.88
CA GLY A 113 11.68 -1.47 -5.97
C GLY A 113 10.87 -0.92 -7.13
N GLU A 114 11.12 -1.48 -8.30
CA GLU A 114 10.25 -1.43 -9.46
C GLU A 114 9.48 -2.75 -9.56
N LEU A 115 8.15 -2.66 -9.77
CA LEU A 115 7.30 -3.85 -9.91
C LEU A 115 7.65 -4.63 -11.19
N ALA A 116 8.17 -5.84 -11.00
CA ALA A 116 8.44 -6.79 -12.08
C ALA A 116 7.18 -7.58 -12.46
N ARG A 117 6.39 -8.00 -11.46
CA ARG A 117 5.17 -8.77 -11.64
C ARG A 117 4.11 -8.35 -10.63
N VAL A 118 2.85 -8.38 -11.06
CA VAL A 118 1.66 -8.25 -10.21
C VAL A 118 0.79 -9.46 -10.46
N ASP A 119 0.48 -10.22 -9.41
CA ASP A 119 -0.52 -11.29 -9.45
C ASP A 119 -1.83 -10.78 -8.83
N PRO A 120 -2.85 -10.48 -9.64
CA PRO A 120 -4.11 -9.93 -9.13
C PRO A 120 -5.01 -10.97 -8.44
N ALA A 121 -4.69 -12.26 -8.47
CA ALA A 121 -5.55 -13.33 -7.97
C ALA A 121 -6.00 -13.10 -6.51
N PRO A 122 -5.11 -12.81 -5.53
CA PRO A 122 -5.56 -12.62 -4.15
C PRO A 122 -6.54 -11.46 -3.99
N VAL A 123 -6.37 -10.40 -4.80
CA VAL A 123 -7.28 -9.24 -4.77
C VAL A 123 -8.62 -9.61 -5.42
N ARG A 124 -8.63 -10.32 -6.55
CA ARG A 124 -9.85 -10.81 -7.19
C ARG A 124 -10.66 -11.73 -6.29
N ASP A 125 -10.00 -12.64 -5.57
CA ASP A 125 -10.66 -13.56 -4.63
C ASP A 125 -11.34 -12.78 -3.50
N CYS A 126 -10.67 -11.76 -2.95
CA CYS A 126 -11.27 -10.88 -1.96
C CYS A 126 -12.48 -10.11 -2.51
N LEU A 127 -12.40 -9.56 -3.72
CA LEU A 127 -13.51 -8.86 -4.38
C LEU A 127 -14.69 -9.80 -4.62
N THR A 128 -14.44 -11.02 -5.12
CA THR A 128 -15.47 -12.05 -5.34
C THR A 128 -16.15 -12.46 -4.04
N ALA A 129 -15.43 -12.49 -2.93
CA ALA A 129 -15.96 -12.75 -1.59
C ALA A 129 -16.69 -11.54 -0.97
N GLY A 130 -16.78 -10.41 -1.69
CA GLY A 130 -17.47 -9.20 -1.25
C GLY A 130 -16.68 -8.37 -0.25
N TYR A 131 -15.35 -8.49 -0.24
CA TYR A 131 -14.49 -7.62 0.55
C TYR A 131 -14.02 -6.39 -0.24
N ILE A 132 -13.63 -5.36 0.49
CA ILE A 132 -12.88 -4.20 -0.01
C ILE A 132 -11.40 -4.44 0.31
N PRO A 133 -10.57 -4.83 -0.67
CA PRO A 133 -9.13 -5.01 -0.45
C PRO A 133 -8.45 -3.67 -0.18
N VAL A 134 -7.67 -3.61 0.90
CA VAL A 134 -6.83 -2.45 1.26
C VAL A 134 -5.39 -2.91 1.16
N VAL A 135 -4.65 -2.44 0.14
CA VAL A 135 -3.35 -2.96 -0.24
C VAL A 135 -2.23 -1.98 0.12
N SER A 136 -1.29 -2.41 0.93
CA SER A 136 -0.05 -1.67 1.20
C SER A 136 1.07 -2.06 0.22
N THR A 137 1.99 -1.14 0.00
CA THR A 137 2.91 -1.16 -1.14
C THR A 137 4.32 -1.63 -0.75
N VAL A 138 4.39 -2.80 -0.13
CA VAL A 138 5.62 -3.56 0.11
C VAL A 138 5.60 -4.77 -0.82
N ALA A 139 6.66 -5.01 -1.57
CA ALA A 139 6.75 -6.10 -2.53
C ALA A 139 7.86 -7.09 -2.17
N GLN A 140 7.72 -8.36 -2.54
CA GLN A 140 8.77 -9.36 -2.45
C GLN A 140 9.77 -9.18 -3.60
N GLY A 141 11.05 -9.29 -3.32
CA GLY A 141 12.08 -9.38 -4.36
C GLY A 141 11.90 -10.65 -5.21
N VAL A 142 12.16 -10.53 -6.49
CA VAL A 142 12.14 -11.70 -7.42
C VAL A 142 13.19 -12.75 -7.07
N ASP A 143 14.24 -12.35 -6.33
CA ASP A 143 15.28 -13.20 -5.76
C ASP A 143 14.82 -13.96 -4.49
N GLY A 144 13.71 -13.53 -3.88
CA GLY A 144 13.17 -14.09 -2.65
C GLY A 144 13.86 -13.60 -1.38
N GLU A 145 14.93 -12.78 -1.49
CA GLU A 145 15.75 -12.39 -0.33
C GLU A 145 15.26 -11.09 0.33
N ASN A 146 14.85 -10.11 -0.47
CA ASN A 146 14.56 -8.77 0.03
C ASN A 146 13.08 -8.42 -0.11
N ALA A 147 12.61 -7.55 0.79
CA ALA A 147 11.40 -6.78 0.58
C ALA A 147 11.76 -5.39 0.03
N TYR A 148 10.89 -4.83 -0.79
CA TYR A 148 11.08 -3.53 -1.42
C TYR A 148 9.94 -2.57 -1.10
N ASN A 149 10.31 -1.32 -0.84
CA ASN A 149 9.38 -0.20 -0.74
C ASN A 149 8.97 0.25 -2.15
N ILE A 150 7.67 0.19 -2.46
CA ILE A 150 7.12 0.55 -3.77
C ILE A 150 6.37 1.88 -3.68
N ASN A 151 6.54 2.73 -4.69
CA ASN A 151 5.73 3.94 -4.81
C ASN A 151 4.24 3.57 -4.95
N ALA A 152 3.38 4.20 -4.14
CA ALA A 152 1.97 3.83 -4.04
C ALA A 152 1.18 4.13 -5.31
N ASP A 153 1.48 5.22 -5.99
CA ASP A 153 0.79 5.59 -7.24
C ASP A 153 1.17 4.61 -8.36
N THR A 154 2.44 4.23 -8.42
CA THR A 154 2.93 3.19 -9.35
C THR A 154 2.28 1.83 -9.06
N ALA A 155 2.23 1.43 -7.79
CA ALA A 155 1.59 0.17 -7.39
C ALA A 155 0.10 0.15 -7.74
N ALA A 156 -0.61 1.25 -7.49
CA ALA A 156 -2.02 1.39 -7.81
C ALA A 156 -2.26 1.25 -9.32
N ALA A 157 -1.48 1.96 -10.15
CA ALA A 157 -1.58 1.89 -11.60
C ALA A 157 -1.32 0.48 -12.14
N ARG A 158 -0.26 -0.18 -11.65
CA ARG A 158 0.09 -1.55 -12.08
C ARG A 158 -0.96 -2.58 -11.64
N LEU A 159 -1.50 -2.45 -10.43
CA LEU A 159 -2.58 -3.32 -9.94
C LEU A 159 -3.86 -3.09 -10.73
N ALA A 160 -4.22 -1.84 -11.04
CA ALA A 160 -5.39 -1.52 -11.86
C ALA A 160 -5.31 -2.18 -13.24
N VAL A 161 -4.16 -2.09 -13.91
CA VAL A 161 -3.92 -2.78 -15.19
C VAL A 161 -4.07 -4.28 -15.05
N ALA A 162 -3.48 -4.90 -14.02
CA ALA A 162 -3.54 -6.34 -13.81
C ALA A 162 -4.96 -6.85 -13.48
N LEU A 163 -5.78 -6.02 -12.83
CA LEU A 163 -7.19 -6.30 -12.53
C LEU A 163 -8.10 -6.09 -13.76
N GLY A 164 -7.67 -5.32 -14.76
CA GLY A 164 -8.53 -4.84 -15.85
C GLY A 164 -9.53 -3.79 -15.36
N ALA A 165 -9.11 -2.92 -14.41
CA ALA A 165 -9.99 -1.92 -13.83
C ALA A 165 -10.39 -0.86 -14.86
N GLU A 166 -11.64 -0.41 -14.82
CA GLU A 166 -12.16 0.60 -15.75
C GLU A 166 -11.73 2.02 -15.36
N LYS A 167 -11.50 2.27 -14.04
CA LYS A 167 -11.08 3.56 -13.48
C LYS A 167 -10.17 3.35 -12.27
#